data_f0aea77e1fbc21c0799518b8f42b7de4
#
_entry.id   f0aea77e1fbc21c0799518b8f42b7de4
#
_cell.length_a   1.000
_cell.length_b   1.000
_cell.length_c   1.000
_cell.angle_alpha   90.00
_cell.angle_beta   90.00
_cell.angle_gamma   90.00
#
_symmetry.space_group_name_H-M   'P 1'
#
loop_
_entity.id
_entity.type
_entity.pdbx_description
1 polymer ?
#
loop_
_entity_poly.entity_id
_entity_poly.type
_entity_poly.pdbx_seq_one_letter_code
_entity_poly.pdbx_strand_id
1 'polypeptide(L)'
;MAINLDLMRKKLSTSKNNGKVEDNTKWRPSEGDQTVRLLPTSDGDPFKEFHFHYNVGRNPGILCPKRNHGEDCPICDFASKLWREGVDNQDDTAKREAKKMFARKRYYSPIVVRGEESKGV
;
A
#
# COMPACT_ATOMS: atom_id res chain seq x y z
N MET A 1 40.15 -14.94 0.38
CA MET A 1 39.22 -14.42 1.43
C MET A 1 38.26 -15.51 1.83
N ALA A 2 38.22 -15.86 3.08
CA ALA A 2 37.25 -16.82 3.60
C ALA A 2 35.89 -16.12 3.85
N ILE A 3 34.81 -16.79 3.47
CA ILE A 3 33.46 -16.34 3.76
C ILE A 3 33.15 -16.60 5.24
N ASN A 4 32.74 -15.56 5.96
CA ASN A 4 32.36 -15.72 7.37
C ASN A 4 30.89 -16.18 7.45
N LEU A 5 30.70 -17.48 7.58
CA LEU A 5 29.37 -18.09 7.64
C LEU A 5 28.59 -17.70 8.90
N ASP A 6 29.27 -17.46 10.01
CA ASP A 6 28.61 -17.09 11.26
C ASP A 6 28.04 -15.66 11.19
N LEU A 7 28.75 -14.77 10.53
CA LEU A 7 28.25 -13.42 10.23
C LEU A 7 27.02 -13.46 9.33
N MET A 8 27.05 -14.31 8.32
CA MET A 8 25.91 -14.49 7.41
C MET A 8 24.70 -15.09 8.12
N ARG A 9 24.91 -16.12 8.95
CA ARG A 9 23.83 -16.71 9.77
C ARG A 9 23.21 -15.70 10.72
N LYS A 10 24.05 -14.88 11.36
CA LYS A 10 23.58 -13.80 12.25
C LYS A 10 22.73 -12.77 11.51
N LYS A 11 23.14 -12.37 10.31
CA LYS A 11 22.36 -11.45 9.46
C LYS A 11 21.02 -12.08 9.02
N LEU A 12 21.03 -13.34 8.67
CA LEU A 12 19.81 -14.07 8.29
C LEU A 12 18.84 -14.25 9.46
N SER A 13 19.34 -14.52 10.65
CA SER A 13 18.49 -14.61 11.85
C SER A 13 17.85 -13.27 12.20
N THR A 14 18.62 -12.19 12.08
CA THR A 14 18.10 -10.83 12.29
C THR A 14 17.05 -10.46 11.23
N SER A 15 17.27 -10.86 9.98
CA SER A 15 16.32 -10.65 8.90
C SER A 15 15.02 -11.44 9.08
N LYS A 16 15.10 -12.65 9.61
CA LYS A 16 13.89 -13.45 9.94
C LYS A 16 13.10 -12.90 11.13
N ASN A 17 13.80 -12.25 12.05
CA ASN A 17 13.20 -11.59 13.21
C ASN A 17 12.71 -10.17 12.92
N ASN A 18 12.88 -9.65 11.72
CA ASN A 18 12.10 -8.51 11.25
C ASN A 18 10.63 -8.97 11.09
N GLY A 19 10.08 -9.44 12.20
CA GLY A 19 8.66 -9.62 12.37
C GLY A 19 7.96 -8.33 12.00
N LYS A 20 6.76 -8.43 11.50
CA LYS A 20 5.85 -7.35 11.14
C LYS A 20 6.30 -6.04 11.77
N VAL A 21 6.95 -5.18 10.98
CA VAL A 21 7.04 -3.78 11.34
C VAL A 21 5.59 -3.36 11.46
N GLU A 22 5.12 -3.18 12.67
CA GLU A 22 3.82 -2.57 12.87
C GLU A 22 3.88 -1.21 12.19
N ASP A 23 3.16 -1.09 11.10
CA ASP A 23 3.05 0.16 10.37
C ASP A 23 2.16 1.10 11.21
N ASN A 24 2.79 1.76 12.18
CA ASN A 24 2.13 2.75 13.02
C ASN A 24 1.87 4.07 12.29
N THR A 25 2.21 4.15 11.02
CA THR A 25 2.00 5.36 10.21
C THR A 25 0.55 5.57 9.81
N LYS A 26 -0.26 4.52 9.83
CA LYS A 26 -1.68 4.58 9.48
C LYS A 26 -2.55 4.36 10.70
N TRP A 27 -3.26 5.41 11.10
CA TRP A 27 -4.25 5.28 12.14
C TRP A 27 -5.55 4.67 11.59
N ARG A 28 -6.11 3.75 12.36
CA ARG A 28 -7.43 3.17 12.08
C ARG A 28 -8.34 3.41 13.26
N PRO A 29 -9.54 3.95 13.06
CA PRO A 29 -10.48 4.16 14.14
C PRO A 29 -10.94 2.84 14.74
N SER A 30 -11.08 2.82 16.07
CA SER A 30 -11.74 1.75 16.81
C SER A 30 -13.24 2.03 16.95
N GLU A 31 -13.98 1.14 17.60
CA GLU A 31 -15.39 1.39 17.90
C GLU A 31 -15.55 2.59 18.84
N GLY A 32 -16.65 3.31 18.65
CA GLY A 32 -17.01 4.47 19.46
C GLY A 32 -16.59 5.79 18.85
N ASP A 33 -16.85 6.84 19.58
CA ASP A 33 -16.53 8.21 19.17
C ASP A 33 -15.04 8.49 19.39
N GLN A 34 -14.43 9.08 18.37
CA GLN A 34 -13.02 9.47 18.43
C GLN A 34 -12.86 10.87 17.88
N THR A 35 -12.00 11.65 18.53
CA THR A 35 -11.71 13.00 18.13
C THR A 35 -10.32 13.09 17.53
N VAL A 36 -10.25 13.62 16.31
CA VAL A 36 -8.99 13.85 15.60
C VAL A 36 -8.89 15.30 15.15
N ARG A 37 -7.69 15.80 15.09
CA ARG A 37 -7.38 17.10 14.51
C ARG A 37 -6.75 16.90 13.14
N LEU A 38 -7.36 17.46 12.12
CA LEU A 38 -6.77 17.54 10.79
C LEU A 38 -5.67 18.60 10.77
N LEU A 39 -4.51 18.25 10.26
CA LEU A 39 -3.40 19.18 10.13
C LEU A 39 -3.45 19.87 8.75
N PRO A 40 -3.11 21.17 8.69
CA PRO A 40 -3.01 21.85 7.41
C PRO A 40 -1.82 21.33 6.61
N THR A 41 -1.99 21.29 5.30
CA THR A 41 -0.93 20.95 4.35
C THR A 41 -0.50 22.19 3.57
N SER A 42 0.68 22.15 2.94
CA SER A 42 1.25 23.29 2.22
C SER A 42 0.40 23.79 1.06
N ASP A 43 -0.39 22.91 0.44
CA ASP A 43 -1.30 23.22 -0.67
C ASP A 43 -2.73 23.55 -0.22
N GLY A 44 -3.01 23.51 1.08
CA GLY A 44 -4.32 23.81 1.64
C GLY A 44 -5.33 22.65 1.53
N ASP A 45 -5.01 21.56 0.86
CA ASP A 45 -5.86 20.38 0.79
C ASP A 45 -5.44 19.35 1.83
N PRO A 46 -6.24 19.09 2.87
CA PRO A 46 -5.91 18.12 3.91
C PRO A 46 -6.02 16.66 3.45
N PHE A 47 -6.71 16.41 2.35
CA PHE A 47 -6.92 15.07 1.83
C PHE A 47 -6.01 14.81 0.63
N LYS A 48 -5.06 13.91 0.80
CA LYS A 48 -4.14 13.50 -0.25
C LYS A 48 -4.65 12.22 -0.91
N GLU A 49 -4.68 12.23 -2.23
CA GLU A 49 -5.15 11.15 -3.05
C GLU A 49 -3.98 10.26 -3.46
N PHE A 50 -4.11 8.96 -3.18
CA PHE A 50 -3.15 7.94 -3.61
C PHE A 50 -3.86 6.78 -4.29
N HIS A 51 -3.18 6.15 -5.22
CA HIS A 51 -3.66 4.96 -5.91
C HIS A 51 -2.80 3.76 -5.52
N PHE A 52 -3.45 2.67 -5.12
CA PHE A 52 -2.79 1.43 -4.69
C PHE A 52 -3.30 0.24 -5.49
N HIS A 53 -2.40 -0.70 -5.75
CA HIS A 53 -2.76 -2.04 -6.18
C HIS A 53 -2.83 -2.97 -4.96
N TYR A 54 -3.93 -3.69 -4.84
CA TYR A 54 -4.13 -4.70 -3.81
C TYR A 54 -4.19 -6.09 -4.43
N ASN A 55 -4.05 -7.12 -3.61
CA ASN A 55 -4.08 -8.52 -4.03
C ASN A 55 -2.96 -8.92 -5.00
N VAL A 56 -1.81 -8.26 -4.89
CA VAL A 56 -0.62 -8.57 -5.68
C VAL A 56 0.38 -9.29 -4.78
N GLY A 57 0.49 -10.62 -4.96
CA GLY A 57 1.35 -11.44 -4.13
C GLY A 57 0.99 -11.35 -2.64
N ARG A 58 1.99 -11.28 -1.79
CA ARG A 58 1.84 -11.18 -0.33
C ARG A 58 1.79 -9.74 0.18
N ASN A 59 1.91 -8.76 -0.68
CA ASN A 59 1.92 -7.36 -0.29
C ASN A 59 0.50 -6.88 0.03
N PRO A 60 0.30 -6.18 1.16
CA PRO A 60 -1.02 -5.65 1.51
C PRO A 60 -1.48 -4.50 0.61
N GLY A 61 -0.54 -3.81 -0.01
CA GLY A 61 -0.80 -2.73 -0.96
C GLY A 61 0.49 -2.21 -1.56
N ILE A 62 0.47 -1.90 -2.85
CA ILE A 62 1.60 -1.36 -3.60
C ILE A 62 1.17 -0.06 -4.24
N LEU A 63 1.93 1.02 -4.03
CA LEU A 63 1.70 2.28 -4.71
C LEU A 63 1.81 2.11 -6.23
N CYS A 64 0.79 2.56 -6.96
CA CYS A 64 0.81 2.52 -8.41
C CYS A 64 1.71 3.64 -8.96
N PRO A 65 2.82 3.33 -9.63
CA PRO A 65 3.69 4.36 -10.20
C PRO A 65 3.02 5.14 -11.32
N LYS A 66 2.18 4.51 -12.11
CA LYS A 66 1.48 5.14 -13.22
C LYS A 66 0.46 6.19 -12.75
N ARG A 67 -0.39 5.84 -11.81
CA ARG A 67 -1.45 6.71 -11.31
C ARG A 67 -0.95 7.81 -10.37
N ASN A 68 0.11 7.52 -9.61
CA ASN A 68 0.67 8.49 -8.66
C ASN A 68 1.75 9.39 -9.27
N HIS A 69 2.55 8.85 -10.21
CA HIS A 69 3.76 9.53 -10.72
C HIS A 69 3.83 9.61 -12.24
N GLY A 70 2.88 9.06 -12.98
CA GLY A 70 2.91 9.03 -14.44
C GLY A 70 3.98 8.11 -15.04
N GLU A 71 4.54 7.22 -14.25
CA GLU A 71 5.54 6.24 -14.66
C GLU A 71 4.91 4.93 -15.11
N ASP A 72 5.67 4.09 -15.80
CA ASP A 72 5.18 2.77 -16.22
C ASP A 72 4.89 1.89 -15.00
N CYS A 73 3.74 1.21 -15.04
CA CYS A 73 3.33 0.27 -14.02
C CYS A 73 3.07 -1.11 -14.63
N PRO A 74 3.89 -2.11 -14.34
CA PRO A 74 3.70 -3.46 -14.88
C PRO A 74 2.39 -4.10 -14.41
N ILE A 75 1.90 -3.77 -13.23
CA ILE A 75 0.62 -4.28 -12.70
C ILE A 75 -0.55 -3.70 -13.49
N CYS A 76 -0.55 -2.40 -13.77
CA CYS A 76 -1.56 -1.77 -14.63
C CYS A 76 -1.57 -2.36 -16.04
N ASP A 77 -0.40 -2.58 -16.61
CA ASP A 77 -0.25 -3.15 -17.95
C ASP A 77 -0.78 -4.58 -18.00
N PHE A 78 -0.43 -5.39 -17.02
CA PHE A 78 -0.91 -6.77 -16.91
C PHE A 78 -2.43 -6.82 -16.71
N ALA A 79 -2.97 -6.01 -15.81
CA ALA A 79 -4.40 -5.94 -15.53
C ALA A 79 -5.20 -5.50 -16.77
N SER A 80 -4.71 -4.52 -17.51
CA SER A 80 -5.33 -4.04 -18.74
C SER A 80 -5.31 -5.11 -19.83
N LYS A 81 -4.20 -5.83 -19.97
CA LYS A 81 -4.07 -6.93 -20.92
C LYS A 81 -5.05 -8.06 -20.58
N LEU A 82 -5.09 -8.46 -19.31
CA LEU A 82 -6.01 -9.50 -18.84
C LEU A 82 -7.48 -9.10 -19.05
N TRP A 83 -7.81 -7.85 -18.83
CA TRP A 83 -9.15 -7.33 -19.08
C TRP A 83 -9.53 -7.42 -20.56
N ARG A 84 -8.63 -7.02 -21.47
CA ARG A 84 -8.87 -7.11 -22.93
C ARG A 84 -9.06 -8.56 -23.36
N GLU A 85 -8.21 -9.47 -22.90
CA GLU A 85 -8.34 -10.89 -23.18
C GLU A 85 -9.69 -11.45 -22.68
N GLY A 86 -10.12 -11.03 -21.49
CA GLY A 86 -11.42 -11.40 -20.96
C GLY A 86 -12.60 -10.87 -21.78
N VAL A 87 -12.50 -9.67 -22.32
CA VAL A 87 -13.50 -9.09 -23.21
C VAL A 87 -13.54 -9.84 -24.56
N ASP A 88 -12.39 -10.05 -25.18
CA ASP A 88 -12.27 -10.70 -26.49
C ASP A 88 -12.73 -12.16 -26.45
N ASN A 89 -12.45 -12.88 -25.38
CA ASN A 89 -12.80 -14.30 -25.19
C ASN A 89 -14.11 -14.51 -24.43
N GLN A 90 -14.80 -13.44 -24.06
CA GLN A 90 -16.00 -13.48 -23.20
C GLN A 90 -15.79 -14.26 -21.90
N ASP A 91 -14.60 -14.14 -21.33
CA ASP A 91 -14.19 -14.81 -20.09
C ASP A 91 -14.44 -13.90 -18.87
N ASP A 92 -15.53 -14.14 -18.18
CA ASP A 92 -15.90 -13.38 -16.98
C ASP A 92 -14.93 -13.59 -15.80
N THR A 93 -14.26 -14.73 -15.73
CA THR A 93 -13.25 -15.00 -14.72
C THR A 93 -12.03 -14.10 -14.90
N ALA A 94 -11.52 -13.99 -16.12
CA ALA A 94 -10.42 -13.11 -16.46
C ALA A 94 -10.75 -11.64 -16.16
N LYS A 95 -11.97 -11.20 -16.49
CA LYS A 95 -12.44 -9.84 -16.19
C LYS A 95 -12.47 -9.58 -14.67
N ARG A 96 -12.96 -10.52 -13.88
CA ARG A 96 -12.99 -10.38 -12.40
C ARG A 96 -11.60 -10.31 -11.80
N GLU A 97 -10.68 -11.14 -12.27
CA GLU A 97 -9.29 -11.10 -11.81
C GLU A 97 -8.62 -9.78 -12.17
N ALA A 98 -8.85 -9.27 -13.38
CA ALA A 98 -8.34 -7.97 -13.79
C ALA A 98 -8.87 -6.83 -12.92
N LYS A 99 -10.16 -6.84 -12.58
CA LYS A 99 -10.77 -5.84 -11.69
C LYS A 99 -10.13 -5.80 -10.31
N LYS A 100 -9.74 -6.93 -9.76
CA LYS A 100 -9.06 -7.01 -8.46
C LYS A 100 -7.67 -6.35 -8.51
N MET A 101 -7.03 -6.33 -9.66
CA MET A 101 -5.68 -5.84 -9.85
C MET A 101 -5.61 -4.36 -10.22
N PHE A 102 -6.70 -3.75 -10.68
CA PHE A 102 -6.71 -2.33 -10.98
C PHE A 102 -6.41 -1.47 -9.75
N ALA A 103 -5.72 -0.36 -9.98
CA ALA A 103 -5.41 0.59 -8.92
C ALA A 103 -6.68 1.16 -8.30
N ARG A 104 -6.71 1.22 -6.98
CA ARG A 104 -7.81 1.79 -6.21
C ARG A 104 -7.39 3.11 -5.58
N LYS A 105 -8.26 4.09 -5.68
CA LYS A 105 -8.07 5.39 -5.07
C LYS A 105 -8.30 5.31 -3.56
N ARG A 106 -7.38 5.91 -2.79
CA ARG A 106 -7.48 6.07 -1.35
C ARG A 106 -7.12 7.51 -0.98
N TYR A 107 -7.77 8.02 0.03
CA TYR A 107 -7.48 9.34 0.58
C TYR A 107 -6.82 9.19 1.94
N TYR A 108 -5.78 9.99 2.17
CA TYR A 108 -5.06 10.06 3.43
C TYR A 108 -5.01 11.50 3.90
N SER A 109 -5.06 11.70 5.19
CA SER A 109 -4.94 13.00 5.81
C SER A 109 -3.99 12.93 7.00
N PRO A 110 -3.08 13.91 7.18
CA PRO A 110 -2.31 14.01 8.39
C PRO A 110 -3.23 14.40 9.54
N ILE A 111 -3.25 13.60 10.60
CA ILE A 111 -4.09 13.83 11.77
C ILE A 111 -3.30 13.67 13.06
N VAL A 112 -3.78 14.31 14.11
CA VAL A 112 -3.38 14.04 15.48
C VAL A 112 -4.61 13.50 16.22
N VAL A 113 -4.48 12.35 16.85
CA VAL A 113 -5.56 11.72 17.59
C VAL A 113 -5.56 12.22 19.03
N ARG A 114 -6.69 12.69 19.51
CA ARG A 114 -6.84 13.14 20.89
C ARG A 114 -6.67 11.97 21.87
N GLY A 115 -5.75 12.13 22.83
CA GLY A 115 -5.37 11.08 23.76
C GLY A 115 -4.18 10.25 23.31
N GLU A 116 -3.74 10.36 22.07
CA GLU A 116 -2.62 9.65 21.47
C GLU A 116 -1.56 10.60 20.86
N GLU A 117 -1.49 11.83 21.35
CA GLU A 117 -0.61 12.89 20.82
C GLU A 117 0.88 12.50 20.88
N SER A 118 1.25 11.65 21.81
CA SER A 118 2.62 11.13 21.94
C SER A 118 3.06 10.29 20.75
N LYS A 119 2.13 9.73 20.00
CA LYS A 119 2.41 8.95 18.78
C LYS A 119 2.71 9.84 17.56
N GLY A 120 2.45 11.16 17.67
CA GLY A 120 2.64 12.11 16.57
C GLY A 120 1.54 12.03 15.51
N VAL A 121 1.93 12.37 14.30
CA VAL A 121 1.06 12.47 13.14
C VAL A 121 0.94 11.13 12.41
#